data_b0223a6682b2bfe381ce517fea8c3eeb
#
_entry.id   b0223a6682b2bfe381ce517fea8c3eeb
#
_cell.length_a   1.000
_cell.length_b   1.000
_cell.length_c   1.000
_cell.angle_alpha   90.00
_cell.angle_beta   90.00
_cell.angle_gamma   90.00
#
_symmetry.space_group_name_H-M   'P 1'
#
loop_
_entity.id
_entity.type
_entity.pdbx_description
1 polymer ?
#
loop_
_entity_poly.entity_id
_entity_poly.type
_entity_poly.pdbx_seq_one_letter_code
_entity_poly.pdbx_strand_id
1 'polypeptide(L)'
;MDVGSDFMAGIVVKPRARILHGHDWVFSSEVLKVFGKPADGDVISLKDGRDRLIGSAIYNSKSQIIARRFSRQRQDLDLDFFKRRIAQAAEYRSRRHVDPKLCRVVWSESDGLPGVIIDRYGDHFVLQTLTLAMDLRKDLIANAIVDLFCGASASLAKGEVEAGGAPALQSIVERNDAPIRRAEGLELKSGILRGDASVETEFQIAGVRFAIDLLHGQKTGFYLDQKTNYQIVAEHAAGRRVLDCFADEGAFALTCARAGAADVAAVEENSENIAAGKHNAERNGLKVRWIEQDVFAFLRAAEKAEAQYDLIILDPPSFTKTKSGLRDALRGYRELHLRAFKLLSKDGLLATFSCSHHVSEAAFAQTIADALVDARRSARKLRRFEQALDHPVLPTIPETEYFKGILLEMMPGR
;
A
#
# COMPACT_ATOMS: atom_id res chain seq x y z
N MET A 1 -8.66 -16.42 40.25
CA MET A 1 -9.13 -15.05 40.48
C MET A 1 -9.59 -14.53 39.15
N ASP A 2 -10.82 -14.20 39.11
CA ASP A 2 -11.67 -13.97 37.95
C ASP A 2 -11.28 -12.66 37.26
N VAL A 3 -10.73 -12.72 36.07
CA VAL A 3 -10.47 -11.55 35.23
C VAL A 3 -11.46 -11.59 34.07
N GLY A 4 -12.73 -11.61 34.43
CA GLY A 4 -13.80 -11.42 33.48
C GLY A 4 -14.20 -9.95 33.42
N SER A 5 -13.48 -9.10 32.68
CA SER A 5 -14.10 -7.87 32.19
C SER A 5 -15.14 -8.29 31.15
N ASP A 6 -16.36 -8.53 31.61
CA ASP A 6 -17.51 -8.66 30.73
C ASP A 6 -17.61 -7.34 29.96
N PHE A 7 -17.33 -7.36 28.66
CA PHE A 7 -17.70 -6.21 27.81
C PHE A 7 -19.22 -6.07 27.93
N MET A 8 -19.64 -5.15 28.83
CA MET A 8 -21.07 -4.90 29.09
C MET A 8 -21.79 -4.28 27.92
N ALA A 9 -21.05 -3.98 26.82
CA ALA A 9 -21.56 -3.33 25.63
C ALA A 9 -21.20 -4.09 24.36
N GLY A 10 -22.05 -4.01 23.34
CA GLY A 10 -21.80 -4.68 22.08
C GLY A 10 -22.90 -4.54 21.04
N ILE A 11 -22.75 -5.33 19.99
CA ILE A 11 -23.65 -5.38 18.83
C ILE A 11 -24.09 -6.82 18.60
N VAL A 12 -25.38 -6.99 18.35
CA VAL A 12 -25.94 -8.20 17.73
C VAL A 12 -26.07 -7.95 16.24
N VAL A 13 -25.51 -8.82 15.42
CA VAL A 13 -25.58 -8.69 13.95
C VAL A 13 -26.76 -9.44 13.35
N LYS A 14 -27.24 -8.96 12.21
CA LYS A 14 -28.31 -9.60 11.42
C LYS A 14 -27.86 -10.97 10.86
N PRO A 15 -28.77 -11.92 10.60
CA PRO A 15 -28.43 -13.28 10.14
C PRO A 15 -27.66 -13.34 8.81
N ARG A 16 -27.71 -12.30 8.00
CA ARG A 16 -27.01 -12.23 6.69
C ARG A 16 -25.82 -11.25 6.69
N ALA A 17 -25.38 -10.80 7.87
CA ALA A 17 -24.21 -9.92 7.98
C ALA A 17 -22.95 -10.60 7.44
N ARG A 18 -22.12 -9.84 6.72
CA ARG A 18 -20.89 -10.34 6.07
C ARG A 18 -19.94 -11.01 7.05
N ILE A 19 -19.92 -10.54 8.29
CA ILE A 19 -19.07 -11.11 9.34
C ILE A 19 -19.35 -12.58 9.62
N LEU A 20 -20.57 -13.06 9.38
CA LEU A 20 -20.93 -14.46 9.48
C LEU A 20 -20.40 -15.31 8.31
N HIS A 21 -19.98 -14.67 7.23
CA HIS A 21 -19.39 -15.27 6.04
C HIS A 21 -17.87 -15.04 5.94
N GLY A 22 -17.24 -14.66 7.07
CA GLY A 22 -15.78 -14.58 7.18
C GLY A 22 -15.18 -13.18 7.06
N HIS A 23 -15.95 -12.17 6.67
CA HIS A 23 -15.51 -10.77 6.70
C HIS A 23 -15.35 -10.27 8.13
N ASP A 24 -14.50 -9.24 8.36
CA ASP A 24 -14.32 -8.70 9.72
C ASP A 24 -14.99 -7.33 9.93
N TRP A 25 -15.70 -6.82 8.93
CA TRP A 25 -16.44 -5.56 9.04
C TRP A 25 -17.93 -5.78 9.28
N VAL A 26 -18.51 -4.91 10.12
CA VAL A 26 -19.95 -4.79 10.31
C VAL A 26 -20.36 -3.39 9.87
N PHE A 27 -21.25 -3.30 8.90
CA PHE A 27 -21.83 -2.03 8.46
C PHE A 27 -23.04 -1.68 9.34
N SER A 28 -23.38 -0.39 9.45
CA SER A 28 -24.54 0.07 10.23
C SER A 28 -25.84 -0.64 9.83
N SER A 29 -26.01 -0.90 8.52
CA SER A 29 -27.16 -1.64 7.98
C SER A 29 -27.24 -3.12 8.40
N GLU A 30 -26.15 -3.70 8.90
CA GLU A 30 -26.04 -5.10 9.33
C GLU A 30 -26.29 -5.28 10.83
N VAL A 31 -26.45 -4.19 11.58
CA VAL A 31 -26.75 -4.21 13.01
C VAL A 31 -28.22 -4.56 13.23
N LEU A 32 -28.47 -5.55 14.09
CA LEU A 32 -29.79 -5.92 14.57
C LEU A 32 -30.14 -5.15 15.85
N LYS A 33 -29.19 -5.10 16.80
CA LYS A 33 -29.36 -4.47 18.10
C LYS A 33 -28.00 -4.02 18.66
N VAL A 34 -27.98 -2.88 19.34
CA VAL A 34 -26.87 -2.42 20.19
C VAL A 34 -27.30 -2.61 21.66
N PHE A 35 -26.41 -3.10 22.51
CA PHE A 35 -26.64 -3.27 23.94
C PHE A 35 -25.51 -2.66 24.74
N GLY A 36 -25.77 -2.28 26.00
CA GLY A 36 -24.77 -1.78 26.94
C GLY A 36 -24.22 -0.37 26.65
N LYS A 37 -24.75 0.38 25.65
CA LYS A 37 -24.35 1.77 25.31
C LYS A 37 -22.84 1.94 25.08
N PRO A 38 -22.25 1.29 24.07
CA PRO A 38 -20.82 1.46 23.75
C PRO A 38 -20.51 2.91 23.37
N ALA A 39 -19.39 3.43 23.83
CA ALA A 39 -18.82 4.69 23.37
C ALA A 39 -17.97 4.48 22.12
N ASP A 40 -17.83 5.53 21.29
CA ASP A 40 -16.95 5.49 20.14
C ASP A 40 -15.50 5.28 20.57
N GLY A 41 -14.80 4.31 19.97
CA GLY A 41 -13.45 3.90 20.34
C GLY A 41 -13.39 2.73 21.32
N ASP A 42 -14.52 2.26 21.83
CA ASP A 42 -14.57 1.11 22.73
C ASP A 42 -14.25 -0.21 22.01
N VAL A 43 -13.79 -1.17 22.82
CA VAL A 43 -13.79 -2.58 22.49
C VAL A 43 -15.13 -3.17 22.90
N ILE A 44 -15.81 -3.84 21.96
CA ILE A 44 -17.16 -4.37 22.15
C ILE A 44 -17.23 -5.86 21.88
N SER A 45 -18.25 -6.51 22.46
CA SER A 45 -18.65 -7.86 22.08
C SER A 45 -19.48 -7.88 20.80
N LEU A 46 -19.13 -8.75 19.86
CA LEU A 46 -19.98 -9.07 18.70
C LEU A 46 -20.74 -10.37 18.98
N LYS A 47 -22.04 -10.35 18.73
CA LYS A 47 -22.91 -11.51 18.88
C LYS A 47 -23.73 -11.76 17.61
N ASP A 48 -24.06 -13.02 17.32
CA ASP A 48 -25.00 -13.38 16.26
C ASP A 48 -26.46 -13.21 16.72
N GLY A 49 -27.42 -13.42 15.81
CA GLY A 49 -28.84 -13.29 16.11
C GLY A 49 -29.39 -14.32 17.14
N ARG A 50 -28.57 -15.28 17.56
CA ARG A 50 -28.86 -16.24 18.64
C ARG A 50 -28.14 -15.90 19.95
N ASP A 51 -27.65 -14.67 20.08
CA ASP A 51 -26.89 -14.15 21.21
C ASP A 51 -25.55 -14.88 21.50
N ARG A 52 -25.03 -15.67 20.53
CA ARG A 52 -23.73 -16.33 20.67
C ARG A 52 -22.61 -15.35 20.35
N LEU A 53 -21.56 -15.33 21.16
CA LEU A 53 -20.37 -14.52 20.92
C LEU A 53 -19.67 -14.98 19.62
N ILE A 54 -19.37 -14.02 18.75
CA ILE A 54 -18.62 -14.23 17.50
C ILE A 54 -17.30 -13.44 17.47
N GLY A 55 -16.96 -12.76 18.56
CA GLY A 55 -15.67 -12.12 18.75
C GLY A 55 -15.72 -10.76 19.43
N SER A 56 -14.55 -10.12 19.49
CA SER A 56 -14.34 -8.74 19.93
C SER A 56 -14.06 -7.83 18.74
N ALA A 57 -14.58 -6.61 18.79
CA ALA A 57 -14.44 -5.60 17.74
C ALA A 57 -14.18 -4.22 18.32
N ILE A 58 -13.58 -3.35 17.52
CA ILE A 58 -13.57 -1.91 17.76
C ILE A 58 -14.86 -1.30 17.24
N TYR A 59 -15.35 -0.26 17.93
CA TYR A 59 -16.63 0.38 17.66
C TYR A 59 -16.49 1.86 17.34
N ASN A 60 -17.25 2.32 16.34
CA ASN A 60 -17.41 3.76 16.06
C ASN A 60 -18.76 4.01 15.39
N SER A 61 -19.68 4.68 16.09
CA SER A 61 -21.02 4.98 15.60
C SER A 61 -21.06 5.95 14.41
N LYS A 62 -19.99 6.74 14.23
CA LYS A 62 -19.86 7.73 13.15
C LYS A 62 -19.37 7.12 11.84
N SER A 63 -18.74 5.95 11.90
CA SER A 63 -18.22 5.25 10.73
C SER A 63 -19.31 4.44 10.02
N GLN A 64 -19.25 4.36 8.70
CA GLN A 64 -20.10 3.44 7.93
C GLN A 64 -19.80 1.97 8.31
N ILE A 65 -18.55 1.65 8.61
CA ILE A 65 -18.12 0.37 9.17
C ILE A 65 -18.15 0.52 10.69
N ILE A 66 -19.34 0.34 11.26
CA ILE A 66 -19.63 0.62 12.67
C ILE A 66 -18.81 -0.25 13.65
N ALA A 67 -18.42 -1.46 13.22
CA ALA A 67 -17.52 -2.31 14.00
C ALA A 67 -16.56 -3.08 13.10
N ARG A 68 -15.31 -3.28 13.59
CA ARG A 68 -14.28 -4.07 12.92
C ARG A 68 -13.77 -5.12 13.89
N ARG A 69 -14.01 -6.40 13.59
CA ARG A 69 -13.56 -7.51 14.42
C ARG A 69 -12.04 -7.67 14.31
N PHE A 70 -11.37 -7.77 15.44
CA PHE A 70 -9.93 -8.04 15.54
C PHE A 70 -9.61 -9.38 16.22
N SER A 71 -10.62 -10.01 16.86
CA SER A 71 -10.49 -11.32 17.48
C SER A 71 -11.80 -12.09 17.37
N ARG A 72 -11.74 -13.41 17.18
CA ARG A 72 -12.91 -14.32 17.26
C ARG A 72 -13.23 -14.74 18.68
N GLN A 73 -12.39 -14.37 19.64
CA GLN A 73 -12.55 -14.63 21.06
C GLN A 73 -12.73 -13.31 21.81
N ARG A 74 -13.08 -13.38 23.08
CA ARG A 74 -12.99 -12.22 23.99
C ARG A 74 -11.54 -11.80 24.10
N GLN A 75 -11.27 -10.55 23.74
CA GLN A 75 -9.93 -9.99 23.74
C GLN A 75 -10.01 -8.48 23.93
N ASP A 76 -9.14 -7.93 24.73
CA ASP A 76 -8.95 -6.49 24.87
C ASP A 76 -7.77 -6.01 24.01
N LEU A 77 -7.64 -4.70 23.82
CA LEU A 77 -6.56 -4.03 23.09
C LEU A 77 -5.53 -3.50 24.11
N ASP A 78 -4.86 -4.41 24.81
CA ASP A 78 -3.77 -4.12 25.75
C ASP A 78 -2.39 -4.18 25.06
N LEU A 79 -1.34 -3.83 25.79
CA LEU A 79 0.03 -3.85 25.29
C LEU A 79 0.45 -5.26 24.82
N ASP A 80 0.07 -6.29 25.58
CA ASP A 80 0.42 -7.68 25.24
C ASP A 80 -0.27 -8.15 23.97
N PHE A 81 -1.51 -7.71 23.73
CA PHE A 81 -2.19 -7.97 22.47
C PHE A 81 -1.43 -7.33 21.28
N PHE A 82 -1.07 -6.06 21.38
CA PHE A 82 -0.32 -5.39 20.33
C PHE A 82 1.03 -6.04 20.09
N LYS A 83 1.78 -6.37 21.14
CA LYS A 83 3.06 -7.08 21.01
C LYS A 83 2.90 -8.42 20.30
N ARG A 84 1.93 -9.25 20.68
CA ARG A 84 1.68 -10.54 20.01
C ARG A 84 1.33 -10.36 18.53
N ARG A 85 0.44 -9.41 18.19
CA ARG A 85 0.00 -9.20 16.81
C ARG A 85 1.12 -8.65 15.92
N ILE A 86 1.87 -7.67 16.41
CA ILE A 86 3.01 -7.11 15.67
C ILE A 86 4.12 -8.17 15.49
N ALA A 87 4.41 -8.96 16.51
CA ALA A 87 5.38 -10.05 16.41
C ALA A 87 4.94 -11.12 15.38
N GLN A 88 3.67 -11.54 15.38
CA GLN A 88 3.12 -12.47 14.39
C GLN A 88 3.20 -11.91 12.96
N ALA A 89 2.92 -10.61 12.80
CA ALA A 89 3.04 -9.93 11.52
C ALA A 89 4.50 -9.88 11.03
N ALA A 90 5.44 -9.54 11.90
CA ALA A 90 6.88 -9.55 11.57
C ALA A 90 7.39 -10.96 11.23
N GLU A 91 6.97 -11.98 11.97
CA GLU A 91 7.28 -13.39 11.69
C GLU A 91 6.75 -13.83 10.33
N TYR A 92 5.53 -13.42 9.96
CA TYR A 92 4.99 -13.70 8.62
C TYR A 92 5.92 -13.14 7.53
N ARG A 93 6.39 -11.88 7.66
CA ARG A 93 7.33 -11.25 6.71
C ARG A 93 8.66 -12.01 6.66
N SER A 94 9.19 -12.41 7.79
CA SER A 94 10.42 -13.20 7.89
C SER A 94 10.30 -14.53 7.13
N ARG A 95 9.22 -15.28 7.36
CA ARG A 95 8.95 -16.55 6.65
C ARG A 95 8.78 -16.39 5.13
N ARG A 96 8.49 -15.19 4.66
CA ARG A 96 8.37 -14.83 3.23
C ARG A 96 9.64 -14.18 2.67
N HIS A 97 10.73 -14.19 3.42
CA HIS A 97 12.00 -13.58 3.03
C HIS A 97 11.89 -12.11 2.64
N VAL A 98 10.95 -11.40 3.26
CA VAL A 98 10.84 -9.95 3.11
C VAL A 98 11.98 -9.30 3.88
N ASP A 99 12.62 -8.27 3.30
CA ASP A 99 13.67 -7.50 3.97
C ASP A 99 13.11 -6.91 5.28
N PRO A 100 13.65 -7.31 6.45
CA PRO A 100 13.13 -6.86 7.74
C PRO A 100 13.37 -5.37 8.02
N LYS A 101 14.28 -4.72 7.26
CA LYS A 101 14.60 -3.30 7.39
C LYS A 101 13.86 -2.40 6.38
N LEU A 102 13.19 -2.99 5.38
CA LEU A 102 12.44 -2.25 4.37
C LEU A 102 11.13 -2.97 4.04
N CYS A 103 10.12 -2.77 4.88
CA CYS A 103 8.85 -3.48 4.69
C CYS A 103 7.68 -2.82 5.42
N ARG A 104 6.47 -3.15 4.95
CA ARG A 104 5.24 -2.99 5.74
C ARG A 104 5.18 -4.10 6.77
N VAL A 105 5.47 -3.76 8.04
CA VAL A 105 5.45 -4.70 9.17
C VAL A 105 4.03 -5.11 9.52
N VAL A 106 3.07 -4.16 9.46
CA VAL A 106 1.64 -4.41 9.74
C VAL A 106 0.79 -3.82 8.62
N TRP A 107 -0.08 -4.66 8.05
CA TRP A 107 -1.08 -4.29 7.05
C TRP A 107 -2.50 -4.50 7.58
N SER A 108 -2.94 -3.60 8.47
CA SER A 108 -4.33 -3.44 8.91
C SER A 108 -5.05 -4.77 9.24
N GLU A 109 -6.23 -5.00 8.64
CA GLU A 109 -7.04 -6.21 8.82
C GLU A 109 -6.28 -7.49 8.50
N SER A 110 -5.37 -7.45 7.54
CA SER A 110 -4.58 -8.61 7.12
C SER A 110 -3.67 -9.16 8.23
N ASP A 111 -3.30 -8.32 9.19
CA ASP A 111 -2.52 -8.71 10.36
C ASP A 111 -3.34 -8.68 11.66
N GLY A 112 -4.68 -8.56 11.54
CA GLY A 112 -5.60 -8.55 12.68
C GLY A 112 -5.51 -7.30 13.55
N LEU A 113 -5.06 -6.18 12.98
CA LEU A 113 -4.97 -4.85 13.59
C LEU A 113 -5.75 -3.82 12.75
N PRO A 114 -7.09 -3.85 12.74
CA PRO A 114 -7.91 -3.05 11.83
C PRO A 114 -7.59 -1.55 11.88
N GLY A 115 -7.15 -1.00 10.76
CA GLY A 115 -6.80 0.41 10.64
C GLY A 115 -5.41 0.78 11.15
N VAL A 116 -4.54 -0.20 11.47
CA VAL A 116 -3.13 0.06 11.82
C VAL A 116 -2.24 -0.28 10.63
N ILE A 117 -1.36 0.65 10.27
CA ILE A 117 -0.29 0.43 9.30
C ILE A 117 1.02 0.74 10.01
N ILE A 118 2.00 -0.17 9.89
CA ILE A 118 3.35 0.04 10.39
C ILE A 118 4.31 -0.26 9.26
N ASP A 119 5.04 0.75 8.79
CA ASP A 119 6.12 0.60 7.82
C ASP A 119 7.47 0.79 8.49
N ARG A 120 8.46 0.05 8.04
CA ARG A 120 9.84 0.15 8.53
C ARG A 120 10.78 0.57 7.42
N TYR A 121 11.60 1.58 7.71
CA TYR A 121 12.67 2.10 6.88
C TYR A 121 13.97 2.13 7.70
N GLY A 122 14.78 1.07 7.60
CA GLY A 122 15.98 0.92 8.44
C GLY A 122 15.63 0.81 9.92
N ASP A 123 16.03 1.82 10.68
CA ASP A 123 15.79 1.94 12.13
C ASP A 123 14.67 2.95 12.46
N HIS A 124 13.93 3.40 11.45
CA HIS A 124 12.75 4.24 11.57
C HIS A 124 11.48 3.44 11.32
N PHE A 125 10.42 3.77 12.07
CA PHE A 125 9.09 3.24 11.85
C PHE A 125 8.11 4.35 11.55
N VAL A 126 7.18 4.09 10.63
CA VAL A 126 6.06 4.98 10.34
C VAL A 126 4.78 4.30 10.77
N LEU A 127 4.03 4.96 11.64
CA LEU A 127 2.76 4.47 12.20
C LEU A 127 1.60 5.29 11.63
N GLN A 128 0.60 4.59 11.10
CA GLN A 128 -0.73 5.17 10.81
C GLN A 128 -1.77 4.46 11.67
N THR A 129 -2.69 5.24 12.24
CA THR A 129 -3.87 4.77 12.97
C THR A 129 -5.11 5.35 12.28
N LEU A 130 -5.76 4.54 11.45
CA LEU A 130 -6.84 4.98 10.56
C LEU A 130 -8.24 4.82 11.17
N THR A 131 -8.36 4.19 12.36
CA THR A 131 -9.61 4.01 13.10
C THR A 131 -9.52 4.67 14.47
N LEU A 132 -10.65 5.17 14.98
CA LEU A 132 -10.69 5.89 16.25
C LEU A 132 -10.13 5.06 17.42
N ALA A 133 -10.53 3.80 17.50
CA ALA A 133 -10.10 2.93 18.62
C ALA A 133 -8.57 2.69 18.62
N MET A 134 -7.95 2.59 17.45
CA MET A 134 -6.50 2.42 17.33
C MET A 134 -5.77 3.76 17.56
N ASP A 135 -6.35 4.88 17.14
CA ASP A 135 -5.77 6.20 17.39
C ASP A 135 -5.72 6.53 18.89
N LEU A 136 -6.77 6.18 19.64
CA LEU A 136 -6.79 6.30 21.12
C LEU A 136 -5.73 5.43 21.82
N ARG A 137 -5.24 4.38 21.14
CA ARG A 137 -4.24 3.43 21.65
C ARG A 137 -2.88 3.52 20.98
N LYS A 138 -2.63 4.58 20.21
CA LYS A 138 -1.38 4.74 19.45
C LYS A 138 -0.12 4.70 20.29
N ASP A 139 -0.18 5.19 21.53
CA ASP A 139 0.94 5.12 22.46
C ASP A 139 1.25 3.68 22.91
N LEU A 140 0.23 2.83 23.10
CA LEU A 140 0.41 1.40 23.36
C LEU A 140 1.02 0.69 22.15
N ILE A 141 0.58 1.05 20.93
CA ILE A 141 1.14 0.50 19.69
C ILE A 141 2.61 0.93 19.55
N ALA A 142 2.92 2.21 19.79
CA ALA A 142 4.30 2.71 19.76
C ALA A 142 5.20 2.02 20.79
N ASN A 143 4.70 1.81 22.00
CA ASN A 143 5.43 1.08 23.05
C ASN A 143 5.66 -0.39 22.66
N ALA A 144 4.67 -1.05 22.02
CA ALA A 144 4.83 -2.41 21.50
C ALA A 144 5.92 -2.49 20.41
N ILE A 145 6.03 -1.49 19.53
CA ILE A 145 7.10 -1.39 18.53
C ILE A 145 8.46 -1.27 19.23
N VAL A 146 8.59 -0.36 20.22
CA VAL A 146 9.82 -0.19 20.99
C VAL A 146 10.23 -1.49 21.66
N ASP A 147 9.32 -2.15 22.37
CA ASP A 147 9.61 -3.40 23.10
C ASP A 147 10.07 -4.54 22.18
N LEU A 148 9.49 -4.63 20.96
CA LEU A 148 9.81 -5.71 20.02
C LEU A 148 11.08 -5.47 19.21
N PHE A 149 11.39 -4.22 18.88
CA PHE A 149 12.48 -3.92 17.96
C PHE A 149 13.69 -3.24 18.62
N CYS A 150 13.59 -2.82 19.90
CA CYS A 150 14.68 -2.21 20.68
C CYS A 150 15.06 -2.99 21.94
N GLY A 151 14.24 -3.92 22.42
CA GLY A 151 14.44 -4.65 23.65
C GLY A 151 15.29 -5.92 23.48
N ALA A 152 15.78 -6.47 24.59
CA ALA A 152 16.51 -7.75 24.66
C ALA A 152 15.72 -8.96 24.11
N SER A 153 14.38 -8.82 23.93
CA SER A 153 13.51 -9.84 23.32
C SER A 153 13.67 -10.00 21.81
N ALA A 154 14.42 -9.13 21.14
CA ALA A 154 14.76 -9.26 19.70
C ALA A 154 15.62 -10.51 19.41
N SER A 155 16.12 -11.20 20.44
CA SER A 155 16.93 -12.42 20.35
C SER A 155 16.16 -13.70 20.01
N LEU A 156 14.81 -13.72 20.10
CA LEU A 156 14.05 -14.98 19.92
C LEU A 156 13.64 -15.28 18.47
N ALA A 157 13.88 -14.37 17.52
CA ALA A 157 13.60 -14.59 16.09
C ALA A 157 14.86 -14.83 15.25
N LYS A 158 16.02 -15.08 15.87
CA LYS A 158 17.32 -15.22 15.17
C LYS A 158 18.04 -16.51 15.55
N GLY A 159 18.14 -17.42 14.59
CA GLY A 159 19.35 -18.23 14.46
C GLY A 159 20.43 -17.33 13.86
N GLU A 160 21.42 -16.96 14.66
CA GLU A 160 22.66 -16.19 14.40
C GLU A 160 22.61 -14.74 14.95
N VAL A 161 23.32 -14.58 16.07
CA VAL A 161 23.67 -13.28 16.66
C VAL A 161 25.09 -12.96 16.24
N GLU A 162 25.28 -12.00 15.32
CA GLU A 162 26.53 -11.26 15.28
C GLU A 162 26.60 -10.32 16.49
N ALA A 163 27.74 -10.32 17.15
CA ALA A 163 28.06 -9.48 18.31
C ALA A 163 28.18 -8.00 17.87
N GLY A 164 27.09 -7.31 17.82
CA GLY A 164 26.97 -5.87 17.64
C GLY A 164 25.64 -5.45 18.23
N GLY A 165 25.65 -4.47 19.14
CA GLY A 165 24.49 -4.06 19.97
C GLY A 165 23.20 -3.99 19.18
N ALA A 166 22.06 -4.32 19.83
CA ALA A 166 20.75 -4.27 19.22
C ALA A 166 20.55 -2.92 18.51
N PRO A 167 20.10 -2.89 17.23
CA PRO A 167 19.92 -1.64 16.51
C PRO A 167 18.92 -0.77 17.29
N ALA A 168 19.38 0.39 17.72
CA ALA A 168 18.56 1.35 18.42
C ALA A 168 17.53 1.90 17.44
N LEU A 169 16.23 1.77 17.75
CA LEU A 169 15.15 2.48 17.04
C LEU A 169 15.47 3.98 17.09
N GLN A 170 15.56 4.61 15.92
CA GLN A 170 15.87 6.04 15.83
C GLN A 170 14.60 6.88 15.99
N SER A 171 13.50 6.50 15.32
CA SER A 171 12.24 7.21 15.48
C SER A 171 11.00 6.36 15.16
N ILE A 172 9.85 6.79 15.73
CA ILE A 172 8.51 6.41 15.28
C ILE A 172 7.81 7.69 14.82
N VAL A 173 7.51 7.76 13.53
CA VAL A 173 6.85 8.88 12.87
C VAL A 173 5.35 8.58 12.73
N GLU A 174 4.49 9.49 13.13
CA GLU A 174 3.04 9.46 12.92
C GLU A 174 2.73 10.06 11.55
N ARG A 175 2.09 9.28 10.64
CA ARG A 175 1.60 9.75 9.33
C ARG A 175 0.09 9.55 9.23
N ASN A 176 -0.63 10.25 10.07
CA ASN A 176 -2.08 10.24 10.18
C ASN A 176 -2.73 11.36 9.31
N ASP A 177 -2.16 11.63 8.16
CA ASP A 177 -2.59 12.61 7.15
C ASP A 177 -3.50 12.00 6.07
N ALA A 178 -3.82 10.70 6.14
CA ALA A 178 -4.69 10.03 5.20
C ALA A 178 -6.16 10.53 5.32
N PRO A 179 -6.80 10.98 4.22
CA PRO A 179 -8.16 11.54 4.26
C PRO A 179 -9.24 10.60 4.80
N ILE A 180 -9.03 9.29 4.74
CA ILE A 180 -9.97 8.28 5.27
C ILE A 180 -10.23 8.45 6.77
N ARG A 181 -9.32 9.04 7.53
CA ARG A 181 -9.48 9.33 8.96
C ARG A 181 -10.68 10.22 9.26
N ARG A 182 -11.04 11.13 8.35
CA ARG A 182 -12.22 12.00 8.50
C ARG A 182 -13.53 11.20 8.59
N ALA A 183 -13.60 10.03 7.95
CA ALA A 183 -14.74 9.13 8.04
C ALA A 183 -14.88 8.45 9.41
N GLU A 184 -13.79 8.42 10.19
CA GLU A 184 -13.77 7.95 11.57
C GLU A 184 -13.93 9.09 12.61
N GLY A 185 -14.08 10.34 12.15
CA GLY A 185 -14.16 11.52 13.01
C GLY A 185 -12.81 11.99 13.55
N LEU A 186 -11.71 11.61 12.90
CA LEU A 186 -10.34 11.92 13.31
C LEU A 186 -9.76 13.09 12.49
N GLU A 187 -8.95 13.91 13.15
CA GLU A 187 -8.17 14.97 12.50
C GLU A 187 -6.97 14.39 11.75
N LEU A 188 -6.51 15.13 10.74
CA LEU A 188 -5.29 14.80 10.02
C LEU A 188 -4.09 15.32 10.81
N LYS A 189 -3.06 14.47 10.99
CA LYS A 189 -1.91 14.77 11.82
C LYS A 189 -0.66 14.04 11.33
N SER A 190 0.48 14.73 11.37
CA SER A 190 1.81 14.13 11.17
C SER A 190 2.76 14.66 12.24
N GLY A 191 3.75 13.86 12.62
CA GLY A 191 4.74 14.27 13.62
C GLY A 191 5.58 13.09 14.12
N ILE A 192 6.44 13.38 15.08
CA ILE A 192 7.30 12.39 15.73
C ILE A 192 6.63 11.93 17.01
N LEU A 193 6.39 10.62 17.13
CA LEU A 193 5.84 10.03 18.36
C LEU A 193 6.94 9.63 19.34
N ARG A 194 8.07 9.13 18.86
CA ARG A 194 9.21 8.67 19.66
C ARG A 194 10.51 8.95 18.91
N GLY A 195 11.60 9.20 19.64
CA GLY A 195 12.95 9.34 19.09
C GLY A 195 13.27 10.71 18.53
N ASP A 196 14.27 10.77 17.65
CA ASP A 196 14.87 12.01 17.15
C ASP A 196 14.09 12.65 15.99
N ALA A 197 14.32 13.94 15.78
CA ALA A 197 13.69 14.74 14.74
C ALA A 197 14.27 14.50 13.34
N SER A 198 15.42 13.83 13.23
CA SER A 198 15.96 13.44 11.91
C SER A 198 15.15 12.29 11.36
N VAL A 199 14.34 12.58 10.35
CA VAL A 199 13.41 11.63 9.71
C VAL A 199 13.77 11.36 8.25
N GLU A 200 14.89 11.89 7.79
CA GLU A 200 15.50 11.50 6.53
C GLU A 200 16.16 10.14 6.69
N THR A 201 15.88 9.24 5.78
CA THR A 201 16.46 7.89 5.78
C THR A 201 16.79 7.44 4.37
N GLU A 202 17.76 6.52 4.28
CA GLU A 202 18.18 5.92 3.02
C GLU A 202 17.89 4.43 3.03
N PHE A 203 17.51 3.91 1.87
CA PHE A 203 17.35 2.48 1.64
C PHE A 203 17.69 2.14 0.19
N GLN A 204 17.73 0.84 -0.11
CA GLN A 204 18.08 0.36 -1.45
C GLN A 204 16.99 -0.57 -2.00
N ILE A 205 16.58 -0.35 -3.26
CA ILE A 205 15.71 -1.24 -4.02
C ILE A 205 16.35 -1.47 -5.40
N ALA A 206 16.47 -2.72 -5.83
CA ALA A 206 17.01 -3.11 -7.14
C ALA A 206 18.35 -2.41 -7.49
N GLY A 207 19.24 -2.25 -6.50
CA GLY A 207 20.54 -1.62 -6.68
C GLY A 207 20.53 -0.08 -6.72
N VAL A 208 19.37 0.56 -6.53
CA VAL A 208 19.22 2.02 -6.45
C VAL A 208 19.06 2.45 -5.00
N ARG A 209 19.85 3.43 -4.55
CA ARG A 209 19.72 4.08 -3.24
C ARG A 209 18.73 5.22 -3.34
N PHE A 210 17.73 5.20 -2.47
CA PHE A 210 16.73 6.25 -2.30
C PHE A 210 16.92 6.94 -0.97
N ALA A 211 16.79 8.26 -0.95
CA ALA A 211 16.65 9.06 0.25
C ALA A 211 15.22 9.60 0.31
N ILE A 212 14.58 9.47 1.45
CA ILE A 212 13.22 9.95 1.67
C ILE A 212 13.10 10.73 2.96
N ASP A 213 12.16 11.67 2.99
CA ASP A 213 11.68 12.32 4.20
C ASP A 213 10.42 11.63 4.69
N LEU A 214 10.48 11.01 5.86
CA LEU A 214 9.35 10.26 6.43
C LEU A 214 8.20 11.15 6.90
N LEU A 215 8.42 12.46 7.13
CA LEU A 215 7.38 13.41 7.50
C LEU A 215 6.65 13.98 6.28
N HIS A 216 7.34 14.19 5.15
CA HIS A 216 6.78 14.90 4.00
C HIS A 216 6.66 14.02 2.74
N GLY A 217 7.33 12.85 2.71
CA GLY A 217 7.26 11.92 1.57
C GLY A 217 5.85 11.38 1.31
N GLN A 218 5.65 10.77 0.14
CA GLN A 218 4.38 10.20 -0.29
C GLN A 218 3.92 9.03 0.61
N LYS A 219 2.60 8.88 0.81
CA LYS A 219 2.03 7.86 1.71
C LYS A 219 2.70 7.86 3.10
N THR A 220 3.42 6.78 3.41
CA THR A 220 4.24 6.60 4.63
C THR A 220 5.73 6.88 4.39
N GLY A 221 6.08 7.41 3.21
CA GLY A 221 7.44 7.71 2.77
C GLY A 221 7.74 7.18 1.37
N PHE A 222 7.34 5.93 1.04
CA PHE A 222 7.61 5.30 -0.25
C PHE A 222 6.53 4.27 -0.63
N TYR A 223 6.44 3.89 -1.91
CA TYR A 223 5.50 2.88 -2.40
C TYR A 223 6.07 1.47 -2.23
N LEU A 224 6.11 0.97 -0.99
CA LEU A 224 6.64 -0.36 -0.64
C LEU A 224 5.85 -1.50 -1.28
N ASP A 225 4.59 -1.29 -1.58
CA ASP A 225 3.71 -2.25 -2.28
C ASP A 225 4.22 -2.61 -3.69
N GLN A 226 5.01 -1.74 -4.31
CA GLN A 226 5.57 -1.89 -5.66
C GLN A 226 7.03 -2.37 -5.69
N LYS A 227 7.72 -2.52 -4.57
CA LYS A 227 9.17 -2.77 -4.54
C LYS A 227 9.61 -3.98 -5.36
N THR A 228 8.82 -5.06 -5.41
CA THR A 228 9.08 -6.22 -6.24
C THR A 228 8.83 -5.92 -7.72
N ASN A 229 7.83 -5.09 -8.02
CA ASN A 229 7.48 -4.73 -9.39
C ASN A 229 8.55 -3.83 -10.03
N TYR A 230 9.19 -2.93 -9.26
CA TYR A 230 10.34 -2.14 -9.73
C TYR A 230 11.46 -3.05 -10.28
N GLN A 231 11.82 -4.08 -9.52
CA GLN A 231 12.85 -5.04 -9.94
C GLN A 231 12.43 -5.82 -11.19
N ILE A 232 11.19 -6.33 -11.21
CA ILE A 232 10.69 -7.13 -12.34
C ILE A 232 10.66 -6.31 -13.64
N VAL A 233 10.22 -5.05 -13.58
CA VAL A 233 10.19 -4.17 -14.75
C VAL A 233 11.60 -3.83 -15.20
N ALA A 234 12.52 -3.57 -14.27
CA ALA A 234 13.92 -3.27 -14.56
C ALA A 234 14.64 -4.42 -15.28
N GLU A 235 14.29 -5.70 -15.03
CA GLU A 235 14.83 -6.86 -15.74
C GLU A 235 14.60 -6.80 -17.25
N HIS A 236 13.63 -6.02 -17.71
CA HIS A 236 13.29 -5.84 -19.11
C HIS A 236 13.84 -4.53 -19.71
N ALA A 237 14.63 -3.73 -18.98
CA ALA A 237 15.01 -2.38 -19.41
C ALA A 237 16.32 -2.29 -20.20
N ALA A 238 17.22 -3.28 -20.06
CA ALA A 238 18.55 -3.22 -20.66
C ALA A 238 18.52 -2.95 -22.19
N GLY A 239 19.25 -1.91 -22.64
CA GLY A 239 19.34 -1.48 -24.03
C GLY A 239 18.08 -0.83 -24.60
N ARG A 240 17.03 -0.62 -23.83
CA ARG A 240 15.73 -0.09 -24.27
C ARG A 240 15.58 1.40 -23.99
N ARG A 241 14.77 2.06 -24.83
CA ARG A 241 14.25 3.41 -24.56
C ARG A 241 13.03 3.27 -23.68
N VAL A 242 13.13 3.76 -22.45
CA VAL A 242 12.09 3.64 -21.42
C VAL A 242 11.35 4.95 -21.25
N LEU A 243 10.03 4.86 -21.15
CA LEU A 243 9.14 5.95 -20.76
C LEU A 243 8.41 5.57 -19.49
N ASP A 244 8.68 6.30 -18.41
CA ASP A 244 7.98 6.16 -17.13
C ASP A 244 6.95 7.30 -17.00
N CYS A 245 5.67 6.95 -16.97
CA CYS A 245 4.54 7.87 -16.86
C CYS A 245 3.96 7.82 -15.43
N PHE A 246 3.73 9.00 -14.86
CA PHE A 246 3.40 9.15 -13.43
C PHE A 246 4.58 8.71 -12.56
N ALA A 247 5.75 9.25 -12.90
CA ALA A 247 7.03 8.72 -12.40
C ALA A 247 7.26 8.95 -10.90
N ASP A 248 6.49 9.84 -10.26
CA ASP A 248 6.67 10.22 -8.86
C ASP A 248 8.16 10.58 -8.58
N GLU A 249 8.77 10.00 -7.55
CA GLU A 249 10.21 10.17 -7.26
C GLU A 249 11.12 9.28 -8.14
N GLY A 250 10.58 8.65 -9.19
CA GLY A 250 11.31 7.92 -10.20
C GLY A 250 11.71 6.50 -9.86
N ALA A 251 10.97 5.79 -9.03
CA ALA A 251 11.33 4.43 -8.63
C ALA A 251 11.49 3.48 -9.83
N PHE A 252 10.56 3.47 -10.78
CA PHE A 252 10.69 2.71 -12.02
C PHE A 252 11.78 3.26 -12.94
N ALA A 253 11.81 4.58 -13.17
CA ALA A 253 12.80 5.21 -14.04
C ALA A 253 14.23 4.92 -13.59
N LEU A 254 14.53 5.10 -12.30
CA LEU A 254 15.86 4.91 -11.73
C LEU A 254 16.30 3.44 -11.73
N THR A 255 15.39 2.51 -11.42
CA THR A 255 15.70 1.08 -11.47
C THR A 255 15.93 0.59 -12.89
N CYS A 256 15.16 1.11 -13.88
CA CYS A 256 15.40 0.84 -15.30
C CYS A 256 16.74 1.42 -15.79
N ALA A 257 17.08 2.65 -15.37
CA ALA A 257 18.38 3.25 -15.69
C ALA A 257 19.54 2.44 -15.08
N ARG A 258 19.40 1.97 -13.83
CA ARG A 258 20.37 1.10 -13.17
C ARG A 258 20.56 -0.23 -13.90
N ALA A 259 19.49 -0.78 -14.47
CA ALA A 259 19.51 -2.03 -15.23
C ALA A 259 20.07 -1.87 -16.65
N GLY A 260 20.54 -0.68 -17.04
CA GLY A 260 21.20 -0.44 -18.33
C GLY A 260 20.27 -0.06 -19.47
N ALA A 261 19.15 0.61 -19.18
CA ALA A 261 18.33 1.24 -20.22
C ALA A 261 19.17 2.20 -21.08
N ALA A 262 18.92 2.22 -22.40
CA ALA A 262 19.65 3.09 -23.33
C ALA A 262 19.28 4.57 -23.18
N ASP A 263 18.01 4.86 -22.90
CA ASP A 263 17.47 6.18 -22.58
C ASP A 263 16.28 6.01 -21.64
N VAL A 264 16.14 6.91 -20.67
CA VAL A 264 15.01 6.93 -19.74
C VAL A 264 14.40 8.31 -19.66
N ALA A 265 13.12 8.41 -20.01
CA ALA A 265 12.31 9.59 -19.81
C ALA A 265 11.29 9.33 -18.70
N ALA A 266 11.21 10.26 -17.74
CA ALA A 266 10.26 10.24 -16.62
C ALA A 266 9.34 11.45 -16.72
N VAL A 267 8.03 11.22 -16.81
CA VAL A 267 6.99 12.26 -16.90
C VAL A 267 6.23 12.31 -15.59
N GLU A 268 6.25 13.48 -14.96
CA GLU A 268 5.59 13.76 -13.68
C GLU A 268 5.11 15.21 -13.69
N GLU A 269 3.97 15.49 -13.05
CA GLU A 269 3.43 16.86 -12.97
C GLU A 269 3.85 17.61 -11.70
N ASN A 270 4.21 16.87 -10.64
CA ASN A 270 4.61 17.44 -9.37
C ASN A 270 6.11 17.78 -9.36
N SER A 271 6.43 19.07 -9.29
CA SER A 271 7.82 19.56 -9.26
C SER A 271 8.63 19.09 -8.05
N GLU A 272 7.98 18.86 -6.88
CA GLU A 272 8.65 18.37 -5.68
C GLU A 272 9.10 16.91 -5.87
N ASN A 273 8.24 16.06 -6.44
CA ASN A 273 8.56 14.67 -6.79
C ASN A 273 9.73 14.63 -7.80
N ILE A 274 9.69 15.47 -8.81
CA ILE A 274 10.77 15.60 -9.79
C ILE A 274 12.09 16.01 -9.12
N ALA A 275 12.05 16.95 -8.18
CA ALA A 275 13.24 17.39 -7.45
C ALA A 275 13.84 16.23 -6.61
N ALA A 276 13.00 15.47 -5.89
CA ALA A 276 13.41 14.29 -5.15
C ALA A 276 13.98 13.22 -6.08
N GLY A 277 13.33 12.96 -7.22
CA GLY A 277 13.81 12.02 -8.23
C GLY A 277 15.15 12.40 -8.84
N LYS A 278 15.37 13.68 -9.14
CA LYS A 278 16.66 14.19 -9.62
C LYS A 278 17.76 13.99 -8.56
N HIS A 279 17.48 14.31 -7.30
CA HIS A 279 18.41 14.07 -6.20
C HIS A 279 18.78 12.60 -6.06
N ASN A 280 17.80 11.70 -6.12
CA ASN A 280 18.03 10.26 -6.12
C ASN A 280 18.82 9.80 -7.36
N ALA A 281 18.59 10.38 -8.55
CA ALA A 281 19.38 10.10 -9.75
C ALA A 281 20.86 10.49 -9.57
N GLU A 282 21.12 11.71 -9.09
CA GLU A 282 22.48 12.23 -8.82
C GLU A 282 23.22 11.36 -7.79
N ARG A 283 22.56 10.98 -6.69
CA ARG A 283 23.09 10.11 -5.64
C ARG A 283 23.57 8.75 -6.18
N ASN A 284 22.94 8.28 -7.23
CA ASN A 284 23.26 7.00 -7.87
C ASN A 284 24.10 7.11 -9.14
N GLY A 285 24.45 8.32 -9.59
CA GLY A 285 25.14 8.55 -10.86
C GLY A 285 24.33 8.09 -12.08
N LEU A 286 23.00 8.17 -11.99
CA LEU A 286 22.08 7.74 -13.05
C LEU A 286 21.60 8.95 -13.88
N LYS A 287 21.32 8.70 -15.16
CA LYS A 287 20.80 9.71 -16.06
C LYS A 287 19.33 9.39 -16.39
N VAL A 288 18.44 10.33 -16.05
CA VAL A 288 17.01 10.27 -16.38
C VAL A 288 16.60 11.65 -16.91
N ARG A 289 15.88 11.67 -18.00
CA ARG A 289 15.32 12.89 -18.58
C ARG A 289 13.95 13.17 -17.95
N TRP A 290 13.92 14.10 -17.01
CA TRP A 290 12.70 14.49 -16.32
C TRP A 290 11.89 15.49 -17.13
N ILE A 291 10.58 15.28 -17.23
CA ILE A 291 9.61 16.08 -17.98
C ILE A 291 8.47 16.46 -17.04
N GLU A 292 8.41 17.75 -16.70
CA GLU A 292 7.34 18.32 -15.86
C GLU A 292 6.13 18.63 -16.75
N GLN A 293 5.17 17.70 -16.78
CA GLN A 293 3.99 17.82 -17.64
C GLN A 293 2.90 16.85 -17.21
N ASP A 294 1.62 17.21 -17.45
CA ASP A 294 0.51 16.26 -17.41
C ASP A 294 0.74 15.10 -18.39
N VAL A 295 0.60 13.87 -17.90
CA VAL A 295 0.90 12.66 -18.68
C VAL A 295 0.02 12.52 -19.93
N PHE A 296 -1.27 12.85 -19.84
CA PHE A 296 -2.17 12.77 -20.99
C PHE A 296 -1.77 13.76 -22.08
N ALA A 297 -1.39 14.98 -21.68
CA ALA A 297 -0.90 16.00 -22.61
C ALA A 297 0.43 15.58 -23.26
N PHE A 298 1.36 15.03 -22.47
CA PHE A 298 2.62 14.50 -22.96
C PHE A 298 2.41 13.38 -23.99
N LEU A 299 1.61 12.37 -23.65
CA LEU A 299 1.36 11.23 -24.55
C LEU A 299 0.71 11.67 -25.87
N ARG A 300 -0.19 12.67 -25.84
CA ARG A 300 -0.76 13.26 -27.05
C ARG A 300 0.29 13.98 -27.92
N ALA A 301 1.18 14.71 -27.29
CA ALA A 301 2.27 15.40 -28.00
C ALA A 301 3.28 14.42 -28.58
N ALA A 302 3.67 13.38 -27.80
CA ALA A 302 4.56 12.32 -28.24
C ALA A 302 4.00 11.53 -29.43
N GLU A 303 2.68 11.25 -29.46
CA GLU A 303 2.02 10.60 -30.58
C GLU A 303 2.09 11.46 -31.84
N LYS A 304 1.86 12.78 -31.74
CA LYS A 304 2.01 13.71 -32.92
C LYS A 304 3.44 13.82 -33.43
N ALA A 305 4.42 13.66 -32.53
CA ALA A 305 5.83 13.66 -32.87
C ALA A 305 6.35 12.29 -33.31
N GLU A 306 5.47 11.30 -33.46
CA GLU A 306 5.79 9.92 -33.85
C GLU A 306 6.92 9.30 -32.99
N ALA A 307 6.97 9.70 -31.69
CA ALA A 307 7.95 9.18 -30.74
C ALA A 307 7.77 7.66 -30.54
N GLN A 308 8.89 6.96 -30.33
CA GLN A 308 8.89 5.51 -30.13
C GLN A 308 9.66 5.13 -28.89
N TYR A 309 9.07 4.22 -28.10
CA TYR A 309 9.65 3.66 -26.89
C TYR A 309 9.62 2.13 -26.94
N ASP A 310 10.58 1.50 -26.25
CA ASP A 310 10.71 0.05 -26.22
C ASP A 310 10.15 -0.56 -24.94
N LEU A 311 10.00 0.26 -23.89
CA LEU A 311 9.30 -0.07 -22.64
C LEU A 311 8.55 1.18 -22.19
N ILE A 312 7.24 1.05 -21.98
CA ILE A 312 6.41 2.11 -21.37
C ILE A 312 5.87 1.59 -20.04
N ILE A 313 5.92 2.43 -19.02
CA ILE A 313 5.39 2.17 -17.69
C ILE A 313 4.25 3.15 -17.45
N LEU A 314 3.09 2.65 -17.01
CA LEU A 314 1.90 3.42 -16.65
C LEU A 314 1.51 3.05 -15.23
N ASP A 315 1.85 3.90 -14.25
CA ASP A 315 1.46 3.74 -12.84
C ASP A 315 0.64 4.94 -12.34
N PRO A 316 -0.55 5.16 -12.90
CA PRO A 316 -1.35 6.34 -12.59
C PRO A 316 -1.87 6.30 -11.14
N PRO A 317 -2.12 7.48 -10.54
CA PRO A 317 -2.84 7.55 -9.28
C PRO A 317 -4.25 6.96 -9.41
N SER A 318 -4.89 6.68 -8.29
CA SER A 318 -6.26 6.15 -8.30
C SER A 318 -7.22 7.14 -8.98
N PHE A 319 -7.73 6.78 -10.16
CA PHE A 319 -8.66 7.62 -10.93
C PHE A 319 -10.06 7.71 -10.32
N THR A 320 -10.39 6.82 -9.38
CA THR A 320 -11.67 6.92 -8.68
C THR A 320 -11.58 6.45 -7.23
N LYS A 321 -12.22 7.22 -6.35
CA LYS A 321 -12.43 6.87 -4.94
C LYS A 321 -13.87 6.44 -4.66
N THR A 322 -14.75 6.44 -5.69
CA THR A 322 -16.18 6.15 -5.56
C THR A 322 -16.67 5.27 -6.70
N LYS A 323 -17.75 4.52 -6.46
CA LYS A 323 -18.41 3.74 -7.52
C LYS A 323 -18.97 4.61 -8.65
N SER A 324 -19.42 5.82 -8.35
CA SER A 324 -19.96 6.74 -9.36
C SER A 324 -18.92 7.23 -10.36
N GLY A 325 -17.65 7.34 -9.96
CA GLY A 325 -16.52 7.73 -10.83
C GLY A 325 -15.95 6.59 -11.69
N LEU A 326 -16.47 5.37 -11.56
CA LEU A 326 -15.89 4.19 -12.23
C LEU A 326 -15.84 4.33 -13.76
N ARG A 327 -16.92 4.86 -14.38
CA ARG A 327 -16.98 5.01 -15.83
C ARG A 327 -15.89 5.96 -16.36
N ASP A 328 -15.65 7.05 -15.66
CA ASP A 328 -14.65 8.04 -16.06
C ASP A 328 -13.23 7.50 -15.84
N ALA A 329 -13.01 6.77 -14.74
CA ALA A 329 -11.76 6.08 -14.49
C ALA A 329 -11.43 5.07 -15.60
N LEU A 330 -12.39 4.25 -16.03
CA LEU A 330 -12.18 3.28 -17.11
C LEU A 330 -11.89 3.97 -18.46
N ARG A 331 -12.49 5.13 -18.73
CA ARG A 331 -12.15 5.94 -19.91
C ARG A 331 -10.70 6.45 -19.85
N GLY A 332 -10.27 6.94 -18.69
CA GLY A 332 -8.89 7.37 -18.48
C GLY A 332 -7.88 6.24 -18.71
N TYR A 333 -8.10 5.05 -18.13
CA TYR A 333 -7.24 3.89 -18.38
C TYR A 333 -7.21 3.50 -19.86
N ARG A 334 -8.37 3.45 -20.54
CA ARG A 334 -8.41 3.14 -21.97
C ARG A 334 -7.63 4.16 -22.80
N GLU A 335 -7.75 5.46 -22.50
CA GLU A 335 -6.97 6.50 -23.21
C GLU A 335 -5.46 6.31 -23.01
N LEU A 336 -5.00 6.08 -21.78
CA LEU A 336 -3.59 5.83 -21.47
C LEU A 336 -3.07 4.62 -22.27
N HIS A 337 -3.79 3.50 -22.21
CA HIS A 337 -3.40 2.27 -22.91
C HIS A 337 -3.33 2.49 -24.42
N LEU A 338 -4.34 3.15 -25.01
CA LEU A 338 -4.37 3.43 -26.45
C LEU A 338 -3.14 4.22 -26.91
N ARG A 339 -2.79 5.28 -26.17
CA ARG A 339 -1.63 6.11 -26.51
C ARG A 339 -0.32 5.36 -26.31
N ALA A 340 -0.18 4.61 -25.22
CA ALA A 340 0.99 3.77 -24.99
C ALA A 340 1.18 2.75 -26.13
N PHE A 341 0.12 2.08 -26.59
CA PHE A 341 0.22 1.12 -27.70
C PHE A 341 0.64 1.77 -29.01
N LYS A 342 0.27 3.02 -29.27
CA LYS A 342 0.72 3.75 -30.45
C LYS A 342 2.19 4.17 -30.39
N LEU A 343 2.69 4.46 -29.17
CA LEU A 343 4.06 4.88 -28.92
C LEU A 343 5.05 3.71 -28.77
N LEU A 344 4.56 2.48 -28.56
CA LEU A 344 5.42 1.31 -28.42
C LEU A 344 5.99 0.86 -29.76
N SER A 345 7.29 0.56 -29.79
CA SER A 345 7.97 -0.13 -30.88
C SER A 345 7.34 -1.49 -31.17
N LYS A 346 7.82 -2.14 -32.25
CA LYS A 346 7.21 -3.38 -32.77
C LYS A 346 7.19 -4.51 -31.74
N ASP A 347 8.26 -4.69 -30.96
CA ASP A 347 8.42 -5.71 -29.90
C ASP A 347 8.50 -5.02 -28.53
N GLY A 348 7.86 -3.85 -28.39
CA GLY A 348 7.87 -3.05 -27.18
C GLY A 348 7.04 -3.66 -26.06
N LEU A 349 7.34 -3.28 -24.83
CA LEU A 349 6.69 -3.75 -23.62
C LEU A 349 5.86 -2.65 -22.98
N LEU A 350 4.70 -3.02 -22.44
CA LEU A 350 3.89 -2.17 -21.58
C LEU A 350 3.78 -2.80 -20.19
N ALA A 351 4.29 -2.12 -19.18
CA ALA A 351 3.97 -2.38 -17.78
C ALA A 351 2.88 -1.40 -17.34
N THR A 352 1.70 -1.88 -17.00
CA THR A 352 0.59 -1.00 -16.60
C THR A 352 -0.05 -1.44 -15.31
N PHE A 353 -0.42 -0.47 -14.45
CA PHE A 353 -0.86 -0.70 -13.09
C PHE A 353 -2.16 0.05 -12.75
N SER A 354 -2.82 -0.40 -11.71
CA SER A 354 -3.96 0.28 -11.09
C SER A 354 -4.04 -0.02 -9.61
N CYS A 355 -4.07 1.02 -8.78
CA CYS A 355 -4.34 0.95 -7.34
C CYS A 355 -5.80 1.31 -6.99
N SER A 356 -6.68 1.46 -7.98
CA SER A 356 -8.09 1.83 -7.76
C SER A 356 -8.91 0.66 -7.25
N HIS A 357 -9.40 0.71 -5.99
CA HIS A 357 -10.24 -0.34 -5.38
C HIS A 357 -11.53 -0.65 -6.16
N HIS A 358 -12.14 0.36 -6.77
CA HIS A 358 -13.41 0.19 -7.50
C HIS A 358 -13.24 -0.37 -8.91
N VAL A 359 -12.02 -0.38 -9.44
CA VAL A 359 -11.70 -0.98 -10.74
C VAL A 359 -11.35 -2.44 -10.50
N SER A 360 -12.21 -3.37 -10.90
CA SER A 360 -11.91 -4.80 -10.84
C SER A 360 -10.82 -5.19 -11.84
N GLU A 361 -10.12 -6.30 -11.59
CA GLU A 361 -9.13 -6.83 -12.53
C GLU A 361 -9.73 -7.07 -13.93
N ALA A 362 -10.94 -7.64 -13.98
CA ALA A 362 -11.64 -7.87 -15.25
C ALA A 362 -11.94 -6.55 -16.00
N ALA A 363 -12.39 -5.51 -15.29
CA ALA A 363 -12.65 -4.20 -15.88
C ALA A 363 -11.34 -3.54 -16.36
N PHE A 364 -10.25 -3.67 -15.61
CA PHE A 364 -8.94 -3.17 -16.01
C PHE A 364 -8.42 -3.89 -17.27
N ALA A 365 -8.51 -5.22 -17.30
CA ALA A 365 -8.13 -6.02 -18.47
C ALA A 365 -8.99 -5.68 -19.69
N GLN A 366 -10.27 -5.36 -19.53
CA GLN A 366 -11.14 -4.93 -20.61
C GLN A 366 -10.69 -3.60 -21.23
N THR A 367 -10.23 -2.62 -20.41
CA THR A 367 -9.70 -1.35 -20.95
C THR A 367 -8.46 -1.56 -21.83
N ILE A 368 -7.62 -2.54 -21.50
CA ILE A 368 -6.45 -2.93 -22.29
C ILE A 368 -6.89 -3.55 -23.62
N ALA A 369 -7.84 -4.49 -23.58
CA ALA A 369 -8.35 -5.16 -24.78
C ALA A 369 -9.00 -4.16 -25.75
N ASP A 370 -9.84 -3.26 -25.24
CA ASP A 370 -10.48 -2.22 -26.06
C ASP A 370 -9.44 -1.27 -26.68
N ALA A 371 -8.42 -0.88 -25.92
CA ALA A 371 -7.35 -0.01 -26.41
C ALA A 371 -6.48 -0.69 -27.49
N LEU A 372 -6.22 -2.00 -27.40
CA LEU A 372 -5.54 -2.78 -28.45
C LEU A 372 -6.33 -2.80 -29.75
N VAL A 373 -7.65 -2.98 -29.67
CA VAL A 373 -8.53 -2.91 -30.86
C VAL A 373 -8.47 -1.52 -31.49
N ASP A 374 -8.60 -0.46 -30.69
CA ASP A 374 -8.56 0.93 -31.17
C ASP A 374 -7.18 1.28 -31.78
N ALA A 375 -6.10 0.76 -31.22
CA ALA A 375 -4.74 0.94 -31.74
C ALA A 375 -4.45 0.07 -32.98
N ARG A 376 -5.32 -0.87 -33.34
CA ARG A 376 -5.10 -1.90 -34.36
C ARG A 376 -3.80 -2.68 -34.11
N ARG A 377 -3.54 -3.03 -32.85
CA ARG A 377 -2.35 -3.73 -32.38
C ARG A 377 -2.75 -5.02 -31.63
N SER A 378 -1.83 -5.93 -31.51
CA SER A 378 -1.97 -7.15 -30.70
C SER A 378 -0.83 -7.25 -29.71
N ALA A 379 -1.10 -7.82 -28.54
CA ALA A 379 -0.09 -8.03 -27.50
C ALA A 379 -0.27 -9.39 -26.83
N ARG A 380 0.82 -9.92 -26.27
CA ARG A 380 0.84 -11.08 -25.40
C ARG A 380 0.94 -10.63 -23.97
N LYS A 381 0.19 -11.26 -23.07
CA LYS A 381 0.38 -11.09 -21.65
C LYS A 381 1.57 -11.95 -21.20
N LEU A 382 2.61 -11.30 -20.70
CA LEU A 382 3.79 -11.97 -20.16
C LEU A 382 3.62 -12.30 -18.68
N ARG A 383 3.08 -11.34 -17.91
CA ARG A 383 3.00 -11.47 -16.44
C ARG A 383 1.85 -10.68 -15.85
N ARG A 384 1.38 -11.10 -14.67
CA ARG A 384 0.58 -10.29 -13.76
C ARG A 384 1.52 -9.72 -12.69
N PHE A 385 1.22 -8.49 -12.28
CA PHE A 385 1.85 -7.85 -11.14
C PHE A 385 0.87 -7.83 -9.97
N GLU A 386 1.41 -8.00 -8.79
CA GLU A 386 0.68 -8.01 -7.53
C GLU A 386 1.33 -7.07 -6.53
N GLN A 387 0.63 -6.74 -5.46
CA GLN A 387 1.24 -6.04 -4.33
C GLN A 387 2.33 -6.91 -3.68
N ALA A 388 3.35 -6.28 -3.12
CA ALA A 388 4.47 -6.98 -2.50
C ALA A 388 4.01 -7.88 -1.33
N LEU A 389 4.78 -8.93 -1.03
CA LEU A 389 4.42 -9.97 -0.05
C LEU A 389 4.22 -9.45 1.38
N ASP A 390 4.73 -8.27 1.70
CA ASP A 390 4.49 -7.57 2.97
C ASP A 390 3.13 -6.85 3.03
N HIS A 391 2.35 -6.91 1.96
CA HIS A 391 0.96 -6.44 1.88
C HIS A 391 0.02 -7.66 1.68
N PRO A 392 -0.13 -8.55 2.68
CA PRO A 392 -0.88 -9.78 2.51
C PRO A 392 -2.36 -9.55 2.20
N VAL A 393 -2.91 -10.41 1.35
CA VAL A 393 -4.32 -10.41 0.95
C VAL A 393 -5.09 -11.44 1.77
N LEU A 394 -6.26 -11.05 2.27
CA LEU A 394 -7.22 -11.94 2.89
C LEU A 394 -8.37 -12.22 1.91
N PRO A 395 -8.57 -13.46 1.44
CA PRO A 395 -9.68 -13.78 0.53
C PRO A 395 -11.07 -13.46 1.09
N THR A 396 -11.21 -13.43 2.43
CA THR A 396 -12.45 -13.07 3.12
C THR A 396 -12.68 -11.57 3.23
N ILE A 397 -11.66 -10.76 2.97
CA ILE A 397 -11.69 -9.29 2.95
C ILE A 397 -11.10 -8.82 1.63
N PRO A 398 -11.87 -8.84 0.53
CA PRO A 398 -11.37 -8.48 -0.81
C PRO A 398 -10.77 -7.09 -0.90
N GLU A 399 -11.15 -6.19 0.01
CA GLU A 399 -10.62 -4.84 0.11
C GLU A 399 -9.12 -4.79 0.46
N THR A 400 -8.54 -5.90 0.91
CA THR A 400 -7.09 -6.03 1.13
C THR A 400 -6.31 -6.25 -0.17
N GLU A 401 -6.98 -6.65 -1.26
CA GLU A 401 -6.43 -6.76 -2.62
C GLU A 401 -6.83 -5.55 -3.45
N TYR A 402 -5.99 -4.54 -3.49
CA TYR A 402 -6.29 -3.28 -4.19
C TYR A 402 -5.45 -3.08 -5.44
N PHE A 403 -4.33 -3.78 -5.52
CA PHE A 403 -3.34 -3.61 -6.57
C PHE A 403 -3.53 -4.62 -7.71
N LYS A 404 -3.38 -4.18 -8.92
CA LYS A 404 -3.39 -5.00 -10.12
C LYS A 404 -2.48 -4.40 -11.17
N GLY A 405 -1.77 -5.25 -11.90
CA GLY A 405 -0.93 -4.82 -13.01
C GLY A 405 -0.67 -5.95 -13.99
N ILE A 406 -0.27 -5.57 -15.19
CA ILE A 406 -0.02 -6.51 -16.29
C ILE A 406 1.21 -6.04 -17.08
N LEU A 407 2.12 -6.98 -17.38
CA LEU A 407 3.17 -6.78 -18.38
C LEU A 407 2.73 -7.39 -19.70
N LEU A 408 2.75 -6.60 -20.74
CA LEU A 408 2.38 -6.95 -22.11
C LEU A 408 3.57 -6.80 -23.04
N GLU A 409 3.67 -7.68 -24.05
CA GLU A 409 4.62 -7.58 -25.16
C GLU A 409 3.85 -7.39 -26.45
N MET A 410 4.22 -6.38 -27.23
CA MET A 410 3.60 -6.12 -28.52
C MET A 410 3.97 -7.24 -29.51
N MET A 411 2.99 -7.70 -30.27
CA MET A 411 3.22 -8.66 -31.34
C MET A 411 3.58 -7.93 -32.65
N PRO A 412 4.58 -8.40 -33.38
CA PRO A 412 4.81 -7.91 -34.75
C PRO A 412 3.55 -8.12 -35.59
N GLY A 413 3.22 -7.15 -36.43
CA GLY A 413 1.93 -6.96 -37.05
C GLY A 413 1.24 -8.23 -37.56
N ARG A 414 0.00 -8.37 -37.12
CA ARG A 414 -1.01 -9.23 -37.74
C ARG A 414 -1.94 -8.37 -38.56
#